data_d4d67b96bfba67d9959a9f14d56d4cfd
#
_entry.id   d4d67b96bfba67d9959a9f14d56d4cfd
#
_cell.length_a   1.000
_cell.length_b   1.000
_cell.length_c   1.000
_cell.angle_alpha   90.00
_cell.angle_beta   90.00
_cell.angle_gamma   90.00
#
_symmetry.space_group_name_H-M   'P 1'
#
loop_
_entity.id
_entity.type
_entity.pdbx_description
1 polymer ?
#
loop_
_entity_poly.entity_id
_entity_poly.type
_entity_poly.pdbx_seq_one_letter_code
_entity_poly.pdbx_strand_id
1 'polypeptide(L)'
;MELKELTLKICDIFGCSSITTLPDKVMFALFSQNPTLYFEKYKELCPDLTVDWMQRVYQFYHADRKEKKQDYTPVSLSKLVAFLSYTPCEKVVYDCCAGSGSLTIQKWCTSPDLKFVCEELDTNVLPILLFNLCIRNIDATVVNKNILTGDK
;
A
#
# COMPACT_ATOMS: atom_id res chain seq x y z
N MET A 1 -14.22 -13.24 7.03
CA MET A 1 -13.99 -13.54 5.60
C MET A 1 -12.61 -14.16 5.46
N GLU A 2 -12.53 -15.30 4.80
CA GLU A 2 -11.26 -15.97 4.53
C GLU A 2 -10.42 -15.21 3.49
N LEU A 3 -9.10 -15.36 3.56
CA LEU A 3 -8.17 -14.65 2.65
C LEU A 3 -8.43 -14.97 1.17
N LYS A 4 -8.77 -16.20 0.86
CA LYS A 4 -9.11 -16.64 -0.52
C LYS A 4 -10.36 -15.92 -1.03
N GLU A 5 -11.38 -15.82 -0.22
CA GLU A 5 -12.63 -15.11 -0.57
C GLU A 5 -12.37 -13.62 -0.76
N LEU A 6 -11.60 -13.01 0.15
CA LEU A 6 -11.17 -11.60 0.02
C LEU A 6 -10.45 -11.36 -1.30
N THR A 7 -9.51 -12.24 -1.64
CA THR A 7 -8.73 -12.14 -2.89
C THR A 7 -9.63 -12.16 -4.12
N LEU A 8 -10.57 -13.10 -4.19
CA LEU A 8 -11.51 -13.20 -5.32
C LEU A 8 -12.35 -11.93 -5.46
N LYS A 9 -12.89 -11.42 -4.35
CA LYS A 9 -13.68 -10.17 -4.35
C LYS A 9 -12.86 -8.95 -4.76
N ILE A 10 -11.60 -8.85 -4.33
CA ILE A 10 -10.69 -7.79 -4.79
C ILE A 10 -10.41 -7.93 -6.28
N CYS A 11 -10.14 -9.14 -6.77
CA CYS A 11 -9.96 -9.38 -8.20
C CYS A 11 -11.20 -8.98 -9.02
N ASP A 12 -12.39 -9.25 -8.53
CA ASP A 12 -13.66 -8.85 -9.19
C ASP A 12 -13.78 -7.31 -9.27
N ILE A 13 -13.43 -6.59 -8.21
CA ILE A 13 -13.46 -5.11 -8.20
C ILE A 13 -12.60 -4.54 -9.33
N PHE A 14 -11.39 -5.09 -9.52
CA PHE A 14 -10.43 -4.59 -10.52
C PHE A 14 -10.54 -5.29 -11.89
N GLY A 15 -11.43 -6.27 -12.03
CA GLY A 15 -11.62 -7.03 -13.28
C GLY A 15 -10.40 -7.87 -13.65
N CYS A 16 -9.71 -8.45 -12.66
CA CYS A 16 -8.59 -9.35 -12.91
C CYS A 16 -9.03 -10.82 -12.85
N SER A 17 -8.60 -11.61 -13.83
CA SER A 17 -8.83 -13.05 -13.89
C SER A 17 -7.85 -13.86 -13.04
N SER A 18 -6.73 -13.23 -12.67
CA SER A 18 -5.68 -13.81 -11.84
C SER A 18 -5.08 -12.73 -10.94
N ILE A 19 -4.69 -13.13 -9.74
CA ILE A 19 -4.00 -12.26 -8.79
C ILE A 19 -2.68 -11.71 -9.35
N THR A 20 -2.03 -12.42 -10.28
CA THR A 20 -0.79 -11.98 -10.92
C THR A 20 -0.96 -10.71 -11.75
N THR A 21 -2.16 -10.45 -12.24
CA THR A 21 -2.48 -9.23 -13.01
C THR A 21 -3.05 -8.10 -12.14
N LEU A 22 -3.20 -8.34 -10.84
CA LEU A 22 -3.78 -7.34 -9.92
C LEU A 22 -3.01 -6.00 -9.92
N PRO A 23 -1.66 -5.96 -9.85
CA PRO A 23 -0.95 -4.69 -9.87
C PRO A 23 -1.25 -3.85 -11.13
N ASP A 24 -1.24 -4.45 -12.31
CA ASP A 24 -1.53 -3.75 -13.56
C ASP A 24 -2.97 -3.23 -13.59
N LYS A 25 -3.92 -4.04 -13.12
CA LYS A 25 -5.34 -3.66 -13.06
C LYS A 25 -5.61 -2.55 -12.04
N VAL A 26 -4.91 -2.58 -10.91
CA VAL A 26 -4.95 -1.49 -9.92
C VAL A 26 -4.39 -0.20 -10.51
N MET A 27 -3.24 -0.28 -11.19
CA MET A 27 -2.66 0.88 -11.88
C MET A 27 -3.63 1.46 -12.93
N PHE A 28 -4.22 0.60 -13.77
CA PHE A 28 -5.23 1.01 -14.73
C PHE A 28 -6.43 1.70 -14.05
N ALA A 29 -6.91 1.16 -12.94
CA ALA A 29 -8.05 1.72 -12.20
C ALA A 29 -7.73 3.12 -11.65
N LEU A 30 -6.52 3.33 -11.11
CA LEU A 30 -6.06 4.62 -10.58
C LEU A 30 -6.03 5.72 -11.64
N PHE A 31 -5.66 5.40 -12.87
CA PHE A 31 -5.58 6.35 -13.99
C PHE A 31 -6.79 6.30 -14.94
N SER A 32 -7.86 5.58 -14.55
CA SER A 32 -9.11 5.56 -15.31
C SER A 32 -9.86 6.89 -15.22
N GLN A 33 -10.88 7.07 -16.07
CA GLN A 33 -11.73 8.27 -16.01
C GLN A 33 -12.53 8.40 -14.70
N ASN A 34 -12.76 7.30 -14.00
CA ASN A 34 -13.51 7.29 -12.74
C ASN A 34 -12.85 6.37 -11.69
N PRO A 35 -11.73 6.76 -11.09
CA PRO A 35 -11.07 5.96 -10.05
C PRO A 35 -11.92 5.82 -8.78
N THR A 36 -12.79 6.79 -8.51
CA THR A 36 -13.67 6.80 -7.33
C THR A 36 -14.57 5.57 -7.26
N LEU A 37 -15.04 5.06 -8.41
CA LEU A 37 -15.85 3.85 -8.46
C LEU A 37 -15.14 2.63 -7.84
N TYR A 38 -13.84 2.49 -8.09
CA TYR A 38 -13.02 1.41 -7.52
C TYR A 38 -12.83 1.61 -6.01
N PHE A 39 -12.63 2.86 -5.57
CA PHE A 39 -12.49 3.18 -4.15
C PHE A 39 -13.78 2.90 -3.37
N GLU A 40 -14.94 3.22 -3.91
CA GLU A 40 -16.24 2.95 -3.29
C GLU A 40 -16.45 1.45 -3.12
N LYS A 41 -16.34 0.67 -4.19
CA LYS A 41 -16.46 -0.80 -4.14
C LYS A 41 -15.46 -1.43 -3.16
N TYR A 42 -14.24 -0.92 -3.14
CA TYR A 42 -13.23 -1.43 -2.21
C TYR A 42 -13.57 -1.10 -0.76
N LYS A 43 -14.07 0.11 -0.46
CA LYS A 43 -14.51 0.51 0.89
C LYS A 43 -15.70 -0.30 1.38
N GLU A 44 -16.63 -0.66 0.51
CA GLU A 44 -17.73 -1.57 0.85
C GLU A 44 -17.21 -2.95 1.30
N LEU A 45 -16.19 -3.47 0.62
CA LEU A 45 -15.58 -4.75 0.95
C LEU A 45 -14.65 -4.68 2.16
N CYS A 46 -13.86 -3.61 2.26
CA CYS A 46 -12.81 -3.38 3.24
C CYS A 46 -12.99 -2.01 3.92
N PRO A 47 -14.00 -1.86 4.81
CA PRO A 47 -14.34 -0.57 5.40
C PRO A 47 -13.30 -0.02 6.37
N ASP A 48 -12.53 -0.90 7.01
CA ASP A 48 -11.45 -0.49 7.93
C ASP A 48 -10.18 -0.12 7.14
N LEU A 49 -10.03 1.16 6.87
CA LEU A 49 -8.86 1.69 6.16
C LEU A 49 -7.60 1.82 7.03
N THR A 50 -7.67 1.53 8.33
CA THR A 50 -6.47 1.45 9.18
C THR A 50 -5.67 0.17 8.93
N VAL A 51 -6.28 -0.80 8.25
CA VAL A 51 -5.66 -2.07 7.87
C VAL A 51 -5.25 -2.04 6.40
N ASP A 52 -4.03 -2.47 6.11
CA ASP A 52 -3.59 -2.72 4.74
C ASP A 52 -4.07 -4.10 4.27
N TRP A 53 -5.30 -4.14 3.74
CA TRP A 53 -5.91 -5.37 3.20
C TRP A 53 -5.24 -5.81 1.91
N MET A 54 -4.76 -4.87 1.09
CA MET A 54 -4.04 -5.18 -0.15
C MET A 54 -2.72 -5.89 0.13
N GLN A 55 -1.99 -5.47 1.19
CA GLN A 55 -0.81 -6.16 1.65
C GLN A 55 -1.08 -7.65 1.93
N ARG A 56 -2.16 -7.95 2.67
CA ARG A 56 -2.49 -9.33 3.05
C ARG A 56 -2.68 -10.23 1.84
N VAL A 57 -3.37 -9.72 0.82
CA VAL A 57 -3.60 -10.45 -0.43
C VAL A 57 -2.30 -10.58 -1.21
N TYR A 58 -1.58 -9.49 -1.40
CA TYR A 58 -0.34 -9.46 -2.18
C TYR A 58 0.75 -10.34 -1.55
N GLN A 59 0.96 -10.22 -0.25
CA GLN A 59 1.93 -11.01 0.49
C GLN A 59 1.72 -12.52 0.36
N PHE A 60 0.47 -12.96 0.36
CA PHE A 60 0.16 -14.38 0.28
C PHE A 60 0.51 -14.98 -1.09
N TYR A 61 0.30 -14.22 -2.17
CA TYR A 61 0.42 -14.72 -3.54
C TYR A 61 1.72 -14.33 -4.24
N HIS A 62 2.33 -13.20 -3.87
CA HIS A 62 3.41 -12.57 -4.65
C HIS A 62 4.70 -12.29 -3.89
N ALA A 63 4.73 -12.46 -2.55
CA ALA A 63 5.95 -12.18 -1.81
C ALA A 63 7.12 -13.06 -2.27
N ASP A 64 8.10 -12.45 -2.89
CA ASP A 64 9.36 -13.12 -3.23
C ASP A 64 10.33 -13.06 -2.03
N ARG A 65 10.21 -14.07 -1.18
CA ARG A 65 11.03 -14.19 0.02
C ARG A 65 12.46 -14.65 -0.26
N LYS A 66 12.71 -15.29 -1.40
CA LYS A 66 14.02 -15.87 -1.72
C LYS A 66 14.95 -14.83 -2.33
N GLU A 67 14.50 -14.13 -3.37
CA GLU A 67 15.32 -13.20 -4.12
C GLU A 67 15.22 -11.77 -3.57
N LYS A 68 13.98 -11.30 -3.36
CA LYS A 68 13.72 -9.90 -2.96
C LYS A 68 13.65 -9.68 -1.45
N LYS A 69 13.73 -10.76 -0.64
CA LYS A 69 13.61 -10.68 0.83
C LYS A 69 12.33 -9.95 1.30
N GLN A 70 11.25 -10.10 0.56
CA GLN A 70 9.97 -9.43 0.83
C GLN A 70 9.27 -10.08 2.02
N ASP A 71 9.62 -9.63 3.22
CA ASP A 71 8.88 -9.93 4.45
C ASP A 71 8.13 -8.66 4.90
N TYR A 72 6.80 -8.73 4.84
CA TYR A 72 5.96 -7.59 5.16
C TYR A 72 5.85 -7.36 6.66
N THR A 73 5.89 -6.10 7.05
CA THR A 73 5.84 -5.69 8.45
C THR A 73 4.48 -6.03 9.08
N PRO A 74 4.45 -6.82 10.17
CA PRO A 74 3.20 -7.08 10.89
C PRO A 74 2.56 -5.78 11.40
N VAL A 75 1.23 -5.73 11.43
CA VAL A 75 0.47 -4.53 11.88
C VAL A 75 0.87 -4.07 13.28
N SER A 76 1.14 -4.99 14.20
CA SER A 76 1.60 -4.65 15.57
C SER A 76 2.94 -3.93 15.56
N LEU A 77 3.87 -4.36 14.73
CA LEU A 77 5.18 -3.72 14.57
C LEU A 77 5.03 -2.36 13.87
N SER A 78 4.21 -2.26 12.84
CA SER A 78 3.94 -0.98 12.16
C SER A 78 3.35 0.06 13.13
N LYS A 79 2.42 -0.35 14.00
CA LYS A 79 1.87 0.52 15.05
C LYS A 79 2.94 0.96 16.06
N LEU A 80 3.80 0.05 16.49
CA LEU A 80 4.89 0.36 17.41
C LEU A 80 5.86 1.36 16.78
N VAL A 81 6.27 1.15 15.53
CA VAL A 81 7.17 2.07 14.81
C VAL A 81 6.52 3.44 14.65
N ALA A 82 5.24 3.51 14.26
CA ALA A 82 4.51 4.77 14.12
C ALA A 82 4.48 5.56 15.46
N PHE A 83 4.30 4.85 16.58
CA PHE A 83 4.34 5.46 17.90
C PHE A 83 5.74 5.94 18.30
N LEU A 84 6.77 5.10 18.11
CA LEU A 84 8.15 5.43 18.48
C LEU A 84 8.77 6.54 17.60
N SER A 85 8.32 6.65 16.35
CA SER A 85 8.76 7.67 15.40
C SER A 85 8.05 9.02 15.55
N TYR A 86 7.21 9.18 16.59
CA TYR A 86 6.53 10.45 16.82
C TYR A 86 7.54 11.54 17.20
N THR A 87 7.51 12.64 16.45
CA THR A 87 8.32 13.81 16.73
C THR A 87 7.40 15.05 16.78
N PRO A 88 7.47 15.87 17.86
CA PRO A 88 6.71 17.12 17.92
C PRO A 88 7.05 18.05 16.75
N CYS A 89 6.03 18.66 16.15
CA CYS A 89 6.16 19.57 15.00
C CYS A 89 6.63 18.94 13.69
N GLU A 90 6.63 17.61 13.59
CA GLU A 90 6.88 16.89 12.34
C GLU A 90 5.87 17.32 11.27
N LYS A 91 6.36 17.54 10.05
CA LYS A 91 5.50 17.88 8.88
C LYS A 91 5.63 16.90 7.74
N VAL A 92 6.78 16.25 7.64
CA VAL A 92 7.10 15.32 6.56
C VAL A 92 7.71 14.06 7.14
N VAL A 93 7.22 12.92 6.68
CA VAL A 93 7.75 11.58 7.00
C VAL A 93 8.36 10.98 5.75
N TYR A 94 9.54 10.41 5.90
CA TYR A 94 10.23 9.71 4.84
C TYR A 94 10.22 8.20 5.10
N ASP A 95 9.62 7.45 4.17
CA ASP A 95 9.55 5.99 4.18
C ASP A 95 10.36 5.45 3.00
N CYS A 96 11.59 5.06 3.25
CA CYS A 96 12.57 4.71 2.22
C CYS A 96 12.43 3.31 1.63
N CYS A 97 11.58 2.47 2.19
CA CYS A 97 11.28 1.12 1.71
C CYS A 97 9.78 0.85 1.95
N ALA A 98 8.93 1.63 1.30
CA ALA A 98 7.54 1.76 1.66
C ALA A 98 6.72 0.47 1.45
N GLY A 99 7.13 -0.41 0.53
CA GLY A 99 6.37 -1.58 0.18
C GLY A 99 4.96 -1.22 -0.26
N SER A 100 3.95 -1.86 0.33
CA SER A 100 2.54 -1.51 0.12
C SER A 100 2.08 -0.26 0.91
N GLY A 101 2.95 0.34 1.74
CA GLY A 101 2.64 1.50 2.57
C GLY A 101 2.17 1.18 3.99
N SER A 102 2.43 -0.01 4.51
CA SER A 102 1.93 -0.40 5.84
C SER A 102 2.42 0.48 6.98
N LEU A 103 3.70 0.88 6.99
CA LEU A 103 4.25 1.82 7.97
C LEU A 103 3.63 3.21 7.80
N THR A 104 3.58 3.70 6.56
CA THR A 104 2.97 4.96 6.17
C THR A 104 1.50 5.04 6.62
N ILE A 105 0.70 3.98 6.41
CA ILE A 105 -0.70 3.92 6.85
C ILE A 105 -0.80 4.04 8.37
N GLN A 106 0.01 3.31 9.14
CA GLN A 106 -0.05 3.39 10.61
C GLN A 106 0.40 4.76 11.14
N LYS A 107 1.38 5.39 10.51
CA LYS A 107 1.79 6.75 10.84
C LYS A 107 0.69 7.77 10.51
N TRP A 108 0.06 7.64 9.35
CA TRP A 108 -1.11 8.45 8.97
C TRP A 108 -2.27 8.30 9.96
N CYS A 109 -2.56 7.08 10.47
CA CYS A 109 -3.59 6.86 11.50
C CYS A 109 -3.35 7.67 12.77
N THR A 110 -2.09 7.96 13.12
CA THR A 110 -1.73 8.72 14.31
C THR A 110 -1.59 10.22 14.04
N SER A 111 -1.29 10.60 12.81
CA SER A 111 -0.98 11.98 12.40
C SER A 111 -1.41 12.20 10.93
N PRO A 112 -2.71 12.41 10.67
CA PRO A 112 -3.27 12.41 9.32
C PRO A 112 -2.84 13.62 8.47
N ASP A 113 -2.37 14.70 9.09
CA ASP A 113 -1.99 15.95 8.41
C ASP A 113 -0.53 15.95 7.92
N LEU A 114 0.19 14.86 8.12
CA LEU A 114 1.58 14.72 7.66
C LEU A 114 1.64 14.53 6.15
N LYS A 115 2.72 15.04 5.56
CA LYS A 115 3.14 14.69 4.21
C LYS A 115 4.10 13.51 4.24
N PHE A 116 4.04 12.68 3.20
CA PHE A 116 4.89 11.51 3.11
C PHE A 116 5.74 11.56 1.84
N VAL A 117 6.97 11.06 1.96
CA VAL A 117 7.82 10.74 0.81
C VAL A 117 8.11 9.25 0.90
N CYS A 118 7.60 8.49 -0.05
CA CYS A 118 7.69 7.03 -0.08
C CYS A 118 8.60 6.61 -1.23
N GLU A 119 9.64 5.85 -0.94
CA GLU A 119 10.49 5.22 -1.96
C GLU A 119 10.25 3.71 -1.98
N GLU A 120 10.11 3.14 -3.17
CA GLU A 120 9.93 1.71 -3.37
C GLU A 120 10.65 1.26 -4.64
N LEU A 121 11.37 0.14 -4.54
CA LEU A 121 12.14 -0.43 -5.63
C LEU A 121 11.28 -1.32 -6.54
N ASP A 122 10.39 -2.13 -5.96
CA ASP A 122 9.63 -3.11 -6.71
C ASP A 122 8.45 -2.48 -7.44
N THR A 123 8.57 -2.39 -8.75
CA THR A 123 7.53 -1.84 -9.64
C THR A 123 6.20 -2.58 -9.56
N ASN A 124 6.18 -3.85 -9.14
CA ASN A 124 4.94 -4.60 -8.96
C ASN A 124 4.19 -4.21 -7.67
N VAL A 125 4.90 -3.65 -6.69
CA VAL A 125 4.28 -3.17 -5.44
C VAL A 125 3.79 -1.74 -5.56
N LEU A 126 4.39 -0.93 -6.43
CA LEU A 126 4.02 0.48 -6.60
C LEU A 126 2.52 0.73 -6.85
N PRO A 127 1.80 -0.04 -7.69
CA PRO A 127 0.36 0.15 -7.86
C PRO A 127 -0.42 -0.04 -6.55
N ILE A 128 0.01 -1.00 -5.73
CA ILE A 128 -0.62 -1.28 -4.43
C ILE A 128 -0.36 -0.13 -3.45
N LEU A 129 0.88 0.38 -3.40
CA LEU A 129 1.24 1.56 -2.61
C LEU A 129 0.40 2.77 -3.01
N LEU A 130 0.37 3.10 -4.30
CA LEU A 130 -0.40 4.24 -4.83
C LEU A 130 -1.89 4.11 -4.50
N PHE A 131 -2.48 2.93 -4.67
CA PHE A 131 -3.87 2.68 -4.33
C PHE A 131 -4.12 2.92 -2.85
N ASN A 132 -3.26 2.37 -1.99
CA ASN A 132 -3.36 2.52 -0.54
C ASN A 132 -3.28 3.99 -0.08
N LEU A 133 -2.43 4.78 -0.71
CA LEU A 133 -2.31 6.22 -0.43
C LEU A 133 -3.54 6.99 -0.93
N CYS A 134 -3.95 6.76 -2.19
CA CYS A 134 -5.07 7.47 -2.80
C CYS A 134 -6.40 7.22 -2.10
N ILE A 135 -6.72 5.96 -1.77
CA ILE A 135 -8.02 5.62 -1.13
C ILE A 135 -8.16 6.23 0.27
N ARG A 136 -7.04 6.54 0.94
CA ARG A 136 -6.97 7.19 2.25
C ARG A 136 -6.79 8.69 2.17
N ASN A 137 -6.64 9.25 0.95
CA ASN A 137 -6.30 10.65 0.71
C ASN A 137 -5.03 11.08 1.48
N ILE A 138 -4.01 10.23 1.48
CA ILE A 138 -2.72 10.53 2.11
C ILE A 138 -1.92 11.44 1.17
N ASP A 139 -1.49 12.60 1.67
CA ASP A 139 -0.60 13.52 0.93
C ASP A 139 0.81 12.92 0.84
N ALA A 140 1.15 12.34 -0.31
CA ALA A 140 2.41 11.63 -0.49
C ALA A 140 3.03 11.85 -1.87
N THR A 141 4.37 11.89 -1.90
CA THR A 141 5.18 11.74 -3.11
C THR A 141 5.74 10.33 -3.15
N VAL A 142 5.51 9.62 -4.25
CA VAL A 142 6.03 8.26 -4.44
C VAL A 142 7.14 8.28 -5.49
N VAL A 143 8.28 7.67 -5.17
CA VAL A 143 9.43 7.57 -6.05
C VAL A 143 9.83 6.10 -6.21
N ASN A 144 9.91 5.65 -7.47
CA ASN A 144 10.50 4.35 -7.76
C ASN A 144 12.02 4.48 -7.78
N LYS A 145 12.69 3.89 -6.80
CA LYS A 145 14.13 4.07 -6.61
C LYS A 145 14.74 2.95 -5.78
N ASN A 146 15.97 2.61 -6.12
CA ASN A 146 16.83 1.82 -5.24
C ASN A 146 17.52 2.73 -4.22
N ILE A 147 17.09 2.68 -2.96
CA ILE A 147 17.64 3.54 -1.90
C ILE A 147 19.14 3.32 -1.65
N LEU A 148 19.65 2.13 -1.93
CA LEU A 148 21.05 1.77 -1.67
C LEU A 148 22.00 2.30 -2.75
N THR A 149 21.56 2.29 -4.02
CA THR A 149 22.40 2.74 -5.14
C THR A 149 22.03 4.13 -5.63
N GLY A 150 20.83 4.60 -5.33
CA GLY A 150 20.30 5.86 -5.83
C GLY A 150 19.73 5.78 -7.25
N ASP A 151 19.76 4.60 -7.89
CA ASP A 151 19.24 4.41 -9.24
C ASP A 151 17.71 4.37 -9.26
N LYS A 152 17.15 4.86 -10.39
CA LYS A 152 15.71 4.84 -10.68
C LYS A 152 15.36 3.66 -11.57
#